data_2c14d9979d298cef54dbc10bd446017b
#
_entry.id   2c14d9979d298cef54dbc10bd446017b
#
_cell.length_a   1.000
_cell.length_b   1.000
_cell.length_c   1.000
_cell.angle_alpha   90.00
_cell.angle_beta   90.00
_cell.angle_gamma   90.00
#
_symmetry.space_group_name_H-M   'P 1'
#
loop_
_entity.id
_entity.type
_entity.pdbx_description
1 polymer ?
#
loop_
_entity_poly.entity_id
_entity_poly.type
_entity_poly.pdbx_seq_one_letter_code
_entity_poly.pdbx_strand_id
1 'polypeptide(L)'
;MNYQIVIPSYKRPEGLVKMTLGTLAKYNAPLSRVTVFVADEEELAIYREVTEASGFNVNIVVGVKGLCPQRVFIDNYFPVDTRLICIDDDLSDLVQKEGKGIKPLEMDFNTLVEKGFDLCDSNGAKLWGLYPAANGMFMKDWAVVGLRFIYGVFCGTYAGYQCIGEGENDIGGTAEDWERTLRSFNRYGKVVRIEWVAVKSKMYAKGGIQAFMGGKDKRLEENKVRIQAVADNYPELCSTYTKAGDILNIRLKSIVERKIPRNEVEGG
;
A
#
# COMPACT_ATOMS: atom_id res chain seq x y z
N MET A 1 19.85 5.85 1.24
CA MET A 1 18.96 5.37 2.32
C MET A 1 18.85 3.84 2.30
N ASN A 2 18.75 3.16 3.45
CA ASN A 2 18.50 1.71 3.51
C ASN A 2 17.00 1.43 3.76
N TYR A 3 16.38 0.61 2.92
CA TYR A 3 14.97 0.18 3.02
C TYR A 3 14.80 -1.17 2.33
N GLN A 4 13.70 -1.86 2.60
CA GLN A 4 13.31 -3.11 1.95
C GLN A 4 12.00 -2.89 1.19
N ILE A 5 11.82 -3.59 0.08
CA ILE A 5 10.58 -3.63 -0.70
C ILE A 5 9.93 -4.98 -0.42
N VAL A 6 8.70 -4.96 0.08
CA VAL A 6 7.98 -6.16 0.51
C VAL A 6 6.68 -6.30 -0.27
N ILE A 7 6.48 -7.48 -0.86
CA ILE A 7 5.35 -7.74 -1.77
C ILE A 7 4.64 -9.02 -1.32
N PRO A 8 3.48 -8.92 -0.64
CA PRO A 8 2.64 -10.09 -0.44
C PRO A 8 2.01 -10.51 -1.77
N SER A 9 2.06 -11.78 -2.12
CA SER A 9 1.43 -12.29 -3.34
C SER A 9 0.79 -13.66 -3.10
N TYR A 10 -0.34 -13.92 -3.77
CA TYR A 10 -1.07 -15.17 -3.66
C TYR A 10 -1.71 -15.57 -5.00
N LYS A 11 -1.29 -16.70 -5.57
CA LYS A 11 -1.79 -17.27 -6.83
C LYS A 11 -1.75 -16.31 -8.03
N ARG A 12 -0.65 -15.52 -8.14
CA ARG A 12 -0.47 -14.52 -9.20
C ARG A 12 0.98 -14.37 -9.68
N PRO A 13 1.77 -15.45 -9.88
CA PRO A 13 3.19 -15.31 -10.22
C PRO A 13 3.41 -14.52 -11.52
N GLU A 14 2.66 -14.79 -12.59
CA GLU A 14 2.77 -14.07 -13.87
C GLU A 14 2.29 -12.61 -13.72
N GLY A 15 1.26 -12.39 -12.88
CA GLY A 15 0.76 -11.05 -12.56
C GLY A 15 1.83 -10.20 -11.86
N LEU A 16 2.46 -10.77 -10.84
CA LEU A 16 3.57 -10.14 -10.13
C LEU A 16 4.70 -9.73 -11.07
N VAL A 17 5.16 -10.66 -11.92
CA VAL A 17 6.25 -10.41 -12.89
C VAL A 17 5.87 -9.30 -13.86
N LYS A 18 4.71 -9.42 -14.50
CA LYS A 18 4.28 -8.50 -15.56
C LYS A 18 3.94 -7.11 -15.03
N MET A 19 3.36 -7.01 -13.86
CA MET A 19 2.90 -5.75 -13.28
C MET A 19 3.93 -5.18 -12.31
N THR A 20 4.03 -5.71 -11.10
CA THR A 20 4.80 -5.09 -10.04
C THR A 20 6.30 -5.14 -10.29
N LEU A 21 6.89 -6.30 -10.62
CA LEU A 21 8.33 -6.38 -10.89
C LEU A 21 8.71 -5.62 -12.16
N GLY A 22 7.89 -5.70 -13.21
CA GLY A 22 8.08 -4.92 -14.42
C GLY A 22 8.01 -3.40 -14.19
N THR A 23 7.08 -2.95 -13.34
CA THR A 23 6.97 -1.54 -12.94
C THR A 23 8.17 -1.11 -12.11
N LEU A 24 8.60 -1.91 -11.14
CA LEU A 24 9.79 -1.63 -10.33
C LEU A 24 11.05 -1.50 -11.19
N ALA A 25 11.25 -2.43 -12.15
CA ALA A 25 12.35 -2.37 -13.11
C ALA A 25 12.29 -1.11 -13.98
N LYS A 26 11.10 -0.74 -14.48
CA LYS A 26 10.88 0.48 -15.28
C LYS A 26 11.35 1.75 -14.57
N TYR A 27 11.17 1.82 -13.26
CA TYR A 27 11.54 2.99 -12.43
C TYR A 27 12.88 2.81 -11.68
N ASN A 28 13.73 1.87 -12.12
CA ASN A 28 15.06 1.60 -11.55
C ASN A 28 15.05 1.29 -10.05
N ALA A 29 13.96 0.65 -9.55
CA ALA A 29 13.93 0.20 -8.17
C ALA A 29 15.01 -0.87 -7.93
N PRO A 30 15.66 -0.89 -6.75
CA PRO A 30 16.71 -1.85 -6.44
C PRO A 30 16.09 -3.26 -6.20
N LEU A 31 15.98 -4.07 -7.25
CA LEU A 31 15.37 -5.40 -7.18
C LEU A 31 16.05 -6.33 -6.17
N SER A 32 17.31 -6.12 -5.85
CA SER A 32 18.02 -6.84 -4.78
C SER A 32 17.45 -6.59 -3.37
N ARG A 33 16.61 -5.56 -3.20
CA ARG A 33 15.90 -5.25 -1.95
C ARG A 33 14.47 -5.76 -1.94
N VAL A 34 14.03 -6.43 -3.00
CA VAL A 34 12.67 -6.96 -3.10
C VAL A 34 12.62 -8.33 -2.42
N THR A 35 11.65 -8.48 -1.52
CA THR A 35 11.24 -9.77 -0.96
C THR A 35 9.76 -9.99 -1.24
N VAL A 36 9.47 -11.07 -1.95
CA VAL A 36 8.10 -11.53 -2.22
C VAL A 36 7.71 -12.54 -1.15
N PHE A 37 6.54 -12.37 -0.56
CA PHE A 37 6.00 -13.25 0.47
C PHE A 37 4.84 -14.05 -0.09
N VAL A 38 4.98 -15.37 -0.10
CA VAL A 38 4.00 -16.35 -0.61
C VAL A 38 3.38 -17.15 0.53
N ALA A 39 2.29 -17.88 0.26
CA ALA A 39 1.51 -18.52 1.31
C ALA A 39 2.11 -19.83 1.83
N ASP A 40 2.79 -20.60 0.96
CA ASP A 40 3.28 -21.96 1.24
C ASP A 40 4.42 -22.37 0.30
N GLU A 41 4.96 -23.55 0.52
CA GLU A 41 6.08 -24.11 -0.26
C GLU A 41 5.69 -24.43 -1.72
N GLU A 42 4.43 -24.78 -1.97
CA GLU A 42 3.96 -25.03 -3.34
C GLU A 42 4.02 -23.73 -4.16
N GLU A 43 3.54 -22.64 -3.59
CA GLU A 43 3.65 -21.31 -4.22
C GLU A 43 5.10 -20.87 -4.36
N LEU A 44 5.96 -21.12 -3.36
CA LEU A 44 7.39 -20.80 -3.45
C LEU A 44 8.03 -21.42 -4.69
N ALA A 45 7.76 -22.69 -4.97
CA ALA A 45 8.32 -23.38 -6.14
C ALA A 45 7.83 -22.74 -7.46
N ILE A 46 6.52 -22.46 -7.57
CA ILE A 46 5.92 -21.85 -8.76
C ILE A 46 6.46 -20.41 -8.98
N TYR A 47 6.54 -19.62 -7.90
CA TYR A 47 7.01 -18.23 -8.02
C TYR A 47 8.49 -18.16 -8.39
N ARG A 48 9.33 -19.05 -7.88
CA ARG A 48 10.75 -19.15 -8.29
C ARG A 48 10.87 -19.44 -9.77
N GLU A 49 10.20 -20.47 -10.25
CA GLU A 49 10.22 -20.84 -11.66
C GLU A 49 9.82 -19.66 -12.57
N VAL A 50 8.70 -19.00 -12.27
CA VAL A 50 8.17 -17.91 -13.09
C VAL A 50 9.06 -16.66 -13.02
N THR A 51 9.59 -16.29 -11.86
CA THR A 51 10.45 -15.11 -11.72
C THR A 51 11.79 -15.33 -12.41
N GLU A 52 12.43 -16.49 -12.24
CA GLU A 52 13.69 -16.86 -12.87
C GLU A 52 13.56 -16.93 -14.40
N ALA A 53 12.51 -17.59 -14.92
CA ALA A 53 12.22 -17.65 -16.35
C ALA A 53 12.00 -16.26 -16.97
N SER A 54 11.56 -15.30 -16.18
CA SER A 54 11.32 -13.90 -16.59
C SER A 54 12.54 -12.99 -16.35
N GLY A 55 13.65 -13.51 -15.88
CA GLY A 55 14.89 -12.78 -15.63
C GLY A 55 14.89 -11.93 -14.35
N PHE A 56 13.93 -12.13 -13.44
CA PHE A 56 13.89 -11.44 -12.16
C PHE A 56 14.52 -12.29 -11.05
N ASN A 57 15.63 -11.81 -10.50
CA ASN A 57 16.27 -12.43 -9.34
C ASN A 57 15.86 -11.63 -8.08
N VAL A 58 14.78 -12.06 -7.43
CA VAL A 58 14.25 -11.47 -6.20
C VAL A 58 14.19 -12.52 -5.09
N ASN A 59 14.25 -12.07 -3.83
CA ASN A 59 14.08 -12.96 -2.70
C ASN A 59 12.60 -13.40 -2.59
N ILE A 60 12.34 -14.68 -2.34
CA ILE A 60 10.99 -15.20 -2.13
C ILE A 60 10.98 -15.99 -0.83
N VAL A 61 10.05 -15.66 0.06
CA VAL A 61 9.93 -16.20 1.42
C VAL A 61 8.53 -16.79 1.61
N VAL A 62 8.48 -17.98 2.19
CA VAL A 62 7.22 -18.54 2.66
C VAL A 62 6.81 -17.82 3.93
N GLY A 63 5.69 -17.15 3.88
CA GLY A 63 5.05 -16.48 5.00
C GLY A 63 3.84 -17.24 5.49
N VAL A 64 2.68 -16.57 5.55
CA VAL A 64 1.43 -17.16 6.01
C VAL A 64 0.28 -16.85 5.05
N LYS A 65 -0.71 -17.73 5.01
CA LYS A 65 -1.88 -17.55 4.15
C LYS A 65 -2.87 -16.52 4.74
N GLY A 66 -3.33 -15.60 3.91
CA GLY A 66 -4.31 -14.56 4.28
C GLY A 66 -3.70 -13.15 4.27
N LEU A 67 -4.51 -12.14 3.98
CA LEU A 67 -4.01 -10.76 3.79
C LEU A 67 -3.41 -10.17 5.07
N CYS A 68 -4.21 -10.05 6.12
CA CYS A 68 -3.75 -9.47 7.38
C CYS A 68 -2.69 -10.32 8.08
N PRO A 69 -2.86 -11.66 8.20
CA PRO A 69 -1.79 -12.52 8.75
C PRO A 69 -0.47 -12.38 7.99
N GLN A 70 -0.50 -12.31 6.64
CA GLN A 70 0.72 -12.14 5.84
C GLN A 70 1.39 -10.78 6.12
N ARG A 71 0.62 -9.71 6.24
CA ARG A 71 1.18 -8.40 6.56
C ARG A 71 1.77 -8.34 7.98
N VAL A 72 1.15 -9.00 8.94
CA VAL A 72 1.71 -9.15 10.30
C VAL A 72 3.00 -9.97 10.28
N PHE A 73 3.04 -11.06 9.50
CA PHE A 73 4.25 -11.85 9.30
C PHE A 73 5.38 -10.98 8.72
N ILE A 74 5.10 -10.18 7.69
CA ILE A 74 6.07 -9.26 7.06
C ILE A 74 6.58 -8.23 8.07
N ASP A 75 5.70 -7.68 8.90
CA ASP A 75 6.07 -6.69 9.94
C ASP A 75 7.04 -7.27 10.97
N ASN A 76 6.87 -8.53 11.31
CA ASN A 76 7.72 -9.25 12.26
C ASN A 76 8.96 -9.91 11.62
N TYR A 77 9.04 -9.98 10.30
CA TYR A 77 10.16 -10.63 9.58
C TYR A 77 11.44 -9.79 9.61
N PHE A 78 11.31 -8.48 9.64
CA PHE A 78 12.43 -7.55 9.67
C PHE A 78 12.68 -6.99 11.07
N PRO A 79 13.94 -6.61 11.39
CA PRO A 79 14.23 -5.88 12.64
C PRO A 79 13.36 -4.63 12.76
N VAL A 80 12.90 -4.34 13.99
CA VAL A 80 12.13 -3.13 14.30
C VAL A 80 12.87 -1.88 13.77
N ASP A 81 12.11 -0.89 13.32
CA ASP A 81 12.57 0.35 12.66
C ASP A 81 13.18 0.15 11.26
N THR A 82 13.22 -1.07 10.70
CA THR A 82 13.56 -1.24 9.28
C THR A 82 12.51 -0.52 8.41
N ARG A 83 12.95 0.37 7.53
CA ARG A 83 12.07 1.05 6.56
C ARG A 83 11.55 0.05 5.54
N LEU A 84 10.23 -0.06 5.43
CA LEU A 84 9.54 -0.99 4.53
C LEU A 84 8.73 -0.21 3.49
N ILE A 85 8.90 -0.55 2.22
CA ILE A 85 7.99 -0.17 1.14
C ILE A 85 7.10 -1.37 0.86
N CYS A 86 5.85 -1.27 1.28
CA CYS A 86 4.83 -2.29 1.04
C CYS A 86 4.17 -2.03 -0.30
N ILE A 87 4.20 -3.00 -1.21
CA ILE A 87 3.63 -2.91 -2.56
C ILE A 87 2.80 -4.15 -2.83
N ASP A 88 1.61 -4.00 -3.41
CA ASP A 88 0.81 -5.13 -3.86
C ASP A 88 1.32 -5.70 -5.19
N ASP A 89 0.97 -6.95 -5.49
CA ASP A 89 1.43 -7.70 -6.67
C ASP A 89 0.77 -7.26 -8.01
N ASP A 90 -0.09 -6.25 -7.96
CA ASP A 90 -0.84 -5.72 -9.12
C ASP A 90 -0.54 -4.24 -9.44
N LEU A 91 0.56 -3.69 -8.91
CA LEU A 91 1.05 -2.36 -9.28
C LEU A 91 1.42 -2.32 -10.76
N SER A 92 0.70 -1.56 -11.56
CA SER A 92 0.88 -1.54 -13.02
C SER A 92 1.57 -0.27 -13.55
N ASP A 93 1.61 0.81 -12.79
CA ASP A 93 2.37 2.02 -13.10
C ASP A 93 2.43 3.00 -11.92
N LEU A 94 3.42 3.90 -11.96
CA LEU A 94 3.51 5.10 -11.13
C LEU A 94 3.33 6.33 -12.02
N VAL A 95 2.47 7.26 -11.59
CA VAL A 95 2.17 8.47 -12.37
C VAL A 95 2.27 9.70 -11.50
N GLN A 96 2.62 10.81 -12.13
CA GLN A 96 2.63 12.11 -11.47
C GLN A 96 1.64 13.07 -12.12
N LYS A 97 1.17 14.03 -11.32
CA LYS A 97 0.31 15.13 -11.77
C LYS A 97 1.06 16.04 -12.73
N GLU A 98 0.39 16.38 -13.83
CA GLU A 98 0.83 17.40 -14.79
C GLU A 98 -0.36 18.28 -15.18
N GLY A 99 -0.40 19.50 -14.66
CA GLY A 99 -1.56 20.37 -14.83
C GLY A 99 -2.85 19.73 -14.31
N LYS A 100 -3.84 19.52 -15.17
CA LYS A 100 -5.10 18.80 -14.87
C LYS A 100 -5.03 17.32 -15.25
N GLY A 101 -3.95 16.88 -15.88
CA GLY A 101 -3.71 15.50 -16.32
C GLY A 101 -2.69 14.76 -15.45
N ILE A 102 -2.25 13.64 -15.98
CA ILE A 102 -1.21 12.81 -15.39
C ILE A 102 -0.22 12.37 -16.47
N LYS A 103 1.04 12.17 -16.09
CA LYS A 103 2.08 11.55 -16.91
C LYS A 103 2.80 10.44 -16.13
N PRO A 104 3.60 9.58 -16.77
CA PRO A 104 4.49 8.66 -16.05
C PRO A 104 5.34 9.41 -15.03
N LEU A 105 5.67 8.75 -13.93
CA LEU A 105 6.58 9.32 -12.93
C LEU A 105 7.95 9.57 -13.58
N GLU A 106 8.50 10.76 -13.45
CA GLU A 106 9.83 11.13 -13.95
C GLU A 106 10.91 10.99 -12.86
N MET A 107 10.48 11.02 -11.60
CA MET A 107 11.37 10.85 -10.46
C MET A 107 11.83 9.39 -10.37
N ASP A 108 13.09 9.18 -10.04
CA ASP A 108 13.65 7.88 -9.70
C ASP A 108 12.95 7.26 -8.48
N PHE A 109 12.81 5.93 -8.48
CA PHE A 109 12.11 5.22 -7.40
C PHE A 109 12.76 5.45 -6.03
N ASN A 110 14.12 5.43 -5.96
CA ASN A 110 14.82 5.67 -4.70
C ASN A 110 14.54 7.09 -4.18
N THR A 111 14.56 8.09 -5.08
CA THR A 111 14.24 9.47 -4.72
C THR A 111 12.82 9.62 -4.16
N LEU A 112 11.82 8.96 -4.78
CA LEU A 112 10.46 8.96 -4.25
C LEU A 112 10.39 8.36 -2.84
N VAL A 113 11.05 7.22 -2.64
CA VAL A 113 11.10 6.51 -1.35
C VAL A 113 11.80 7.35 -0.29
N GLU A 114 12.94 7.96 -0.61
CA GLU A 114 13.68 8.84 0.30
C GLU A 114 12.81 10.02 0.75
N LYS A 115 12.20 10.73 -0.20
CA LYS A 115 11.30 11.85 0.12
C LYS A 115 10.11 11.44 0.98
N GLY A 116 9.53 10.26 0.76
CA GLY A 116 8.44 9.73 1.59
C GLY A 116 8.87 9.49 3.04
N PHE A 117 10.03 8.88 3.25
CA PHE A 117 10.57 8.65 4.60
C PHE A 117 11.06 9.93 5.26
N ASP A 118 11.69 10.84 4.53
CA ASP A 118 12.13 12.14 5.07
C ASP A 118 10.94 12.97 5.57
N LEU A 119 9.81 12.93 4.83
CA LEU A 119 8.56 13.54 5.27
C LEU A 119 8.01 12.87 6.55
N CYS A 120 8.10 11.54 6.68
CA CYS A 120 7.72 10.84 7.90
C CYS A 120 8.62 11.23 9.08
N ASP A 121 9.92 11.15 8.90
CA ASP A 121 10.91 11.39 9.97
C ASP A 121 10.83 12.83 10.46
N SER A 122 10.77 13.81 9.55
CA SER A 122 10.70 15.23 9.89
C SER A 122 9.38 15.64 10.56
N ASN A 123 8.33 14.85 10.41
CA ASN A 123 7.02 15.12 11.01
C ASN A 123 6.64 14.13 12.11
N GLY A 124 7.47 13.14 12.44
CA GLY A 124 7.17 12.13 13.46
C GLY A 124 6.03 11.17 13.07
N ALA A 125 5.78 10.97 11.76
CA ALA A 125 4.82 9.99 11.27
C ALA A 125 5.46 8.60 11.13
N LYS A 126 4.65 7.55 11.11
CA LYS A 126 5.10 6.15 10.93
C LYS A 126 4.50 5.47 9.69
N LEU A 127 3.65 6.18 8.95
CA LEU A 127 3.01 5.69 7.74
C LEU A 127 2.93 6.81 6.72
N TRP A 128 3.36 6.54 5.49
CA TRP A 128 3.17 7.42 4.35
C TRP A 128 2.68 6.66 3.13
N GLY A 129 2.14 7.37 2.16
CA GLY A 129 1.71 6.79 0.91
C GLY A 129 1.47 7.82 -0.19
N LEU A 130 0.95 7.32 -1.30
CA LEU A 130 0.69 8.07 -2.50
C LEU A 130 -0.80 8.39 -2.66
N TYR A 131 -1.14 9.29 -3.57
CA TYR A 131 -2.54 9.57 -3.89
C TYR A 131 -3.24 8.31 -4.43
N PRO A 132 -4.44 7.95 -3.93
CA PRO A 132 -5.04 6.65 -4.19
C PRO A 132 -5.67 6.50 -5.59
N ALA A 133 -5.77 7.59 -6.37
CA ALA A 133 -6.42 7.58 -7.67
C ALA A 133 -5.59 8.34 -8.72
N ALA A 134 -5.24 7.68 -9.82
CA ALA A 134 -4.48 8.27 -10.92
C ALA A 134 -5.35 9.23 -11.76
N ASN A 135 -5.76 10.36 -11.16
CA ASN A 135 -6.59 11.38 -11.78
C ASN A 135 -6.10 12.79 -11.40
N GLY A 136 -5.42 13.45 -12.35
CA GLY A 136 -4.78 14.74 -12.14
C GLY A 136 -5.72 15.88 -11.72
N MET A 137 -7.02 15.78 -12.02
CA MET A 137 -8.00 16.80 -11.57
C MET A 137 -8.14 16.81 -10.03
N PHE A 138 -7.96 15.69 -9.38
CA PHE A 138 -8.10 15.56 -7.92
C PHE A 138 -6.76 15.60 -7.19
N MET A 139 -5.67 15.22 -7.86
CA MET A 139 -4.31 15.30 -7.33
C MET A 139 -3.91 16.75 -7.06
N LYS A 140 -2.98 16.96 -6.11
CA LYS A 140 -2.55 18.29 -5.65
C LYS A 140 -1.02 18.39 -5.65
N ASP A 141 -0.49 19.60 -5.74
CA ASP A 141 0.96 19.86 -5.78
C ASP A 141 1.53 20.13 -4.36
N TRP A 142 1.18 19.27 -3.41
CA TRP A 142 1.71 19.28 -2.04
C TRP A 142 1.65 17.89 -1.41
N ALA A 143 2.43 17.66 -0.36
CA ALA A 143 2.22 16.58 0.59
C ALA A 143 1.33 17.05 1.74
N VAL A 144 0.58 16.14 2.34
CA VAL A 144 -0.28 16.40 3.51
C VAL A 144 0.21 15.61 4.69
N VAL A 145 0.41 16.28 5.82
CA VAL A 145 0.57 15.69 7.15
C VAL A 145 -0.76 15.82 7.88
N GLY A 146 -1.31 14.72 8.38
CA GLY A 146 -2.62 14.68 9.04
C GLY A 146 -3.36 13.38 8.76
N LEU A 147 -4.69 13.39 8.83
CA LEU A 147 -5.50 12.21 8.50
C LEU A 147 -5.79 12.17 7.00
N ARG A 148 -5.17 11.23 6.30
CA ARG A 148 -5.38 10.92 4.88
C ARG A 148 -5.39 9.42 4.67
N PHE A 149 -6.30 8.93 3.85
CA PHE A 149 -6.32 7.53 3.46
C PHE A 149 -5.00 7.14 2.77
N ILE A 150 -4.34 6.12 3.28
CA ILE A 150 -3.13 5.53 2.70
C ILE A 150 -3.49 4.23 2.02
N TYR A 151 -3.39 4.23 0.70
CA TYR A 151 -3.79 3.11 -0.14
C TYR A 151 -2.82 1.94 -0.02
N GLY A 152 -3.35 0.73 0.20
CA GLY A 152 -2.57 -0.48 0.44
C GLY A 152 -1.64 -0.90 -0.68
N VAL A 153 -1.95 -0.52 -1.93
CA VAL A 153 -1.15 -0.87 -3.11
C VAL A 153 0.28 -0.34 -3.05
N PHE A 154 0.50 0.80 -2.40
CA PHE A 154 1.83 1.38 -2.19
C PHE A 154 1.86 2.24 -0.93
N CYS A 155 2.65 1.83 0.03
CA CYS A 155 2.90 2.65 1.21
C CYS A 155 4.28 2.39 1.80
N GLY A 156 4.82 3.37 2.51
CA GLY A 156 6.03 3.23 3.30
C GLY A 156 5.72 3.27 4.80
N THR A 157 6.36 2.39 5.55
CA THR A 157 6.24 2.28 7.00
C THR A 157 7.54 1.74 7.59
N TYR A 158 7.54 1.46 8.88
CA TYR A 158 8.68 0.87 9.59
C TYR A 158 8.23 -0.48 10.19
N ALA A 159 9.09 -1.49 10.16
CA ALA A 159 8.83 -2.77 10.81
C ALA A 159 8.52 -2.57 12.31
N GLY A 160 7.51 -3.23 12.81
CA GLY A 160 6.94 -3.03 14.15
C GLY A 160 5.92 -1.88 14.25
N TYR A 161 5.63 -1.16 13.15
CA TYR A 161 4.74 0.02 13.14
C TYR A 161 3.61 -0.04 12.10
N GLN A 162 3.43 -1.17 11.40
CA GLN A 162 2.42 -1.26 10.35
C GLN A 162 0.98 -1.04 10.82
N CYS A 163 0.70 -1.19 12.10
CA CYS A 163 -0.62 -0.97 12.69
C CYS A 163 -1.74 -1.81 12.04
N ILE A 164 -1.46 -3.08 11.73
CA ILE A 164 -2.44 -4.04 11.23
C ILE A 164 -2.97 -4.85 12.40
N GLY A 165 -4.28 -5.14 12.39
CA GLY A 165 -4.90 -5.99 13.39
C GLY A 165 -4.53 -7.46 13.20
N GLU A 166 -4.47 -8.21 14.30
CA GLU A 166 -4.18 -9.64 14.32
C GLU A 166 -5.23 -10.37 15.15
N GLY A 167 -5.66 -11.55 14.69
CA GLY A 167 -6.67 -12.37 15.37
C GLY A 167 -7.97 -11.60 15.58
N GLU A 168 -8.46 -11.54 16.81
CA GLU A 168 -9.69 -10.82 17.18
C GLU A 168 -9.57 -9.28 17.01
N ASN A 169 -8.34 -8.75 16.93
CA ASN A 169 -8.08 -7.34 16.67
C ASN A 169 -8.04 -7.01 15.17
N ASP A 170 -8.17 -7.98 14.27
CA ASP A 170 -8.31 -7.78 12.82
C ASP A 170 -9.75 -7.39 12.49
N ILE A 171 -10.04 -6.11 12.57
CA ILE A 171 -11.34 -5.54 12.18
C ILE A 171 -11.38 -5.15 10.70
N GLY A 172 -10.24 -4.89 10.11
CA GLY A 172 -10.10 -4.42 8.72
C GLY A 172 -10.33 -5.51 7.68
N GLY A 173 -9.79 -6.70 7.88
CA GLY A 173 -9.90 -7.80 6.92
C GLY A 173 -9.59 -7.36 5.48
N THR A 174 -10.60 -7.36 4.60
CA THR A 174 -10.48 -6.89 3.21
C THR A 174 -10.36 -5.37 3.06
N ALA A 175 -10.57 -4.61 4.12
CA ALA A 175 -10.42 -3.15 4.22
C ALA A 175 -9.21 -2.76 5.12
N GLU A 176 -8.17 -3.58 5.13
CA GLU A 176 -7.01 -3.44 6.02
C GLU A 176 -6.28 -2.11 5.86
N ASP A 177 -6.29 -1.52 4.68
CA ASP A 177 -5.68 -0.22 4.40
C ASP A 177 -6.42 0.94 5.10
N TRP A 178 -7.74 0.85 5.23
CA TRP A 178 -8.52 1.78 6.05
C TRP A 178 -8.21 1.61 7.53
N GLU A 179 -8.22 0.37 8.02
CA GLU A 179 -7.88 0.08 9.42
C GLU A 179 -6.46 0.56 9.74
N ARG A 180 -5.46 0.19 8.92
CA ARG A 180 -4.06 0.61 9.09
C ARG A 180 -3.92 2.13 9.15
N THR A 181 -4.60 2.84 8.24
CA THR A 181 -4.58 4.30 8.21
C THR A 181 -5.11 4.90 9.51
N LEU A 182 -6.30 4.44 9.95
CA LEU A 182 -6.96 4.96 11.14
C LEU A 182 -6.23 4.57 12.42
N ARG A 183 -5.78 3.32 12.53
CA ARG A 183 -4.99 2.83 13.66
C ARG A 183 -3.65 3.55 13.78
N SER A 184 -2.96 3.79 12.66
CA SER A 184 -1.72 4.55 12.63
C SER A 184 -1.94 6.01 13.05
N PHE A 185 -2.99 6.65 12.52
CA PHE A 185 -3.34 8.01 12.92
C PHE A 185 -3.73 8.08 14.40
N ASN A 186 -4.55 7.17 14.90
CA ASN A 186 -4.96 7.13 16.30
C ASN A 186 -3.75 6.96 17.25
N ARG A 187 -2.75 6.16 16.84
CA ARG A 187 -1.57 5.87 17.66
C ARG A 187 -0.50 6.95 17.60
N TYR A 188 -0.26 7.55 16.41
CA TYR A 188 0.86 8.48 16.17
C TYR A 188 0.42 9.90 15.86
N GLY A 189 -0.89 10.17 15.81
CA GLY A 189 -1.48 11.49 15.56
C GLY A 189 -1.47 11.93 14.10
N LYS A 190 -0.71 11.26 13.23
CA LYS A 190 -0.57 11.66 11.82
C LYS A 190 -0.13 10.53 10.90
N VAL A 191 -0.46 10.69 9.63
CA VAL A 191 0.14 9.99 8.49
C VAL A 191 0.57 11.03 7.46
N VAL A 192 1.39 10.63 6.49
CA VAL A 192 1.85 11.51 5.40
C VAL A 192 1.34 10.98 4.08
N ARG A 193 0.78 11.87 3.21
CA ARG A 193 0.43 11.48 1.85
C ARG A 193 0.99 12.47 0.83
N ILE A 194 1.75 11.94 -0.12
CA ILE A 194 2.20 12.66 -1.31
C ILE A 194 1.03 12.74 -2.28
N GLU A 195 0.57 13.96 -2.60
CA GLU A 195 -0.66 14.16 -3.35
C GLU A 195 -0.44 14.31 -4.87
N TRP A 196 0.82 14.48 -5.33
CA TRP A 196 1.14 14.65 -6.76
C TRP A 196 1.66 13.37 -7.43
N VAL A 197 1.85 12.30 -6.69
CA VAL A 197 2.18 10.97 -7.23
C VAL A 197 1.06 10.02 -6.90
N ALA A 198 0.68 9.19 -7.86
CA ALA A 198 -0.37 8.18 -7.68
C ALA A 198 0.06 6.84 -8.29
N VAL A 199 -0.56 5.77 -7.81
CA VAL A 199 -0.39 4.42 -8.33
C VAL A 199 -1.50 4.07 -9.33
N LYS A 200 -1.17 3.24 -10.33
CA LYS A 200 -2.16 2.47 -11.10
C LYS A 200 -2.06 1.01 -10.68
N SER A 201 -3.19 0.39 -10.41
CA SER A 201 -3.28 -1.05 -10.14
C SER A 201 -4.42 -1.68 -10.92
N LYS A 202 -4.33 -2.98 -11.19
CA LYS A 202 -5.41 -3.74 -11.82
C LYS A 202 -6.24 -4.46 -10.75
N MET A 203 -7.07 -3.68 -10.04
CA MET A 203 -8.02 -4.26 -9.09
C MET A 203 -8.88 -5.35 -9.74
N TYR A 204 -9.21 -6.39 -8.94
CA TYR A 204 -10.06 -7.51 -9.37
C TYR A 204 -9.49 -8.41 -10.47
N ALA A 205 -8.18 -8.43 -10.72
CA ALA A 205 -7.55 -9.45 -11.53
C ALA A 205 -7.67 -10.84 -10.86
N LYS A 206 -7.56 -11.92 -11.66
CA LYS A 206 -7.60 -13.31 -11.13
C LYS A 206 -6.50 -13.52 -10.08
N GLY A 207 -6.78 -14.30 -9.02
CA GLY A 207 -5.85 -14.55 -7.91
C GLY A 207 -6.04 -13.60 -6.72
N GLY A 208 -5.06 -13.55 -5.80
CA GLY A 208 -5.06 -12.70 -4.63
C GLY A 208 -6.26 -12.91 -3.70
N ILE A 209 -6.71 -11.84 -3.02
CA ILE A 209 -7.85 -11.88 -2.08
C ILE A 209 -9.11 -12.48 -2.71
N GLN A 210 -9.37 -12.21 -3.99
CA GLN A 210 -10.56 -12.72 -4.66
C GLN A 210 -10.55 -14.26 -4.78
N ALA A 211 -9.39 -14.86 -5.05
CA ALA A 211 -9.24 -16.31 -5.07
C ALA A 211 -9.33 -16.90 -3.65
N PHE A 212 -8.80 -16.20 -2.67
CA PHE A 212 -8.86 -16.60 -1.27
C PHE A 212 -10.31 -16.62 -0.75
N MET A 213 -11.13 -15.65 -1.11
CA MET A 213 -12.51 -15.49 -0.64
C MET A 213 -13.56 -16.27 -1.46
N GLY A 214 -13.15 -16.94 -2.53
CA GLY A 214 -14.06 -17.74 -3.36
C GLY A 214 -14.96 -16.91 -4.28
N GLY A 215 -14.54 -15.70 -4.65
CA GLY A 215 -15.19 -14.90 -5.69
C GLY A 215 -15.44 -13.43 -5.35
N LYS A 216 -15.84 -12.68 -6.37
CA LYS A 216 -16.05 -11.23 -6.27
C LYS A 216 -17.19 -10.85 -5.31
N ASP A 217 -18.32 -11.56 -5.38
CA ASP A 217 -19.51 -11.20 -4.61
C ASP A 217 -19.28 -11.41 -3.11
N LYS A 218 -18.67 -12.54 -2.72
CA LYS A 218 -18.28 -12.78 -1.32
C LYS A 218 -17.30 -11.75 -0.80
N ARG A 219 -16.33 -11.31 -1.65
CA ARG A 219 -15.41 -10.25 -1.30
C ARG A 219 -16.13 -8.92 -1.07
N LEU A 220 -17.12 -8.57 -1.90
CA LEU A 220 -17.89 -7.33 -1.74
C LEU A 220 -18.72 -7.32 -0.47
N GLU A 221 -19.35 -8.46 -0.14
CA GLU A 221 -20.13 -8.62 1.08
C GLU A 221 -19.25 -8.52 2.33
N GLU A 222 -18.14 -9.25 2.37
CA GLU A 222 -17.16 -9.15 3.44
C GLU A 222 -16.62 -7.73 3.59
N ASN A 223 -16.27 -7.09 2.47
CA ASN A 223 -15.77 -5.72 2.50
C ASN A 223 -16.79 -4.74 3.11
N LYS A 224 -18.08 -4.92 2.87
CA LYS A 224 -19.15 -4.10 3.47
C LYS A 224 -19.17 -4.25 4.99
N VAL A 225 -19.07 -5.50 5.48
CA VAL A 225 -19.02 -5.79 6.93
C VAL A 225 -17.77 -5.15 7.55
N ARG A 226 -16.60 -5.31 6.91
CA ARG A 226 -15.33 -4.76 7.41
C ARG A 226 -15.29 -3.24 7.41
N ILE A 227 -15.80 -2.60 6.37
CA ILE A 227 -15.92 -1.13 6.31
C ILE A 227 -16.78 -0.61 7.47
N GLN A 228 -17.90 -1.27 7.78
CA GLN A 228 -18.74 -0.87 8.91
C GLN A 228 -18.00 -1.07 10.24
N ALA A 229 -17.37 -2.23 10.45
CA ALA A 229 -16.61 -2.52 11.66
C ALA A 229 -15.48 -1.50 11.89
N VAL A 230 -14.74 -1.14 10.84
CA VAL A 230 -13.70 -0.12 10.92
C VAL A 230 -14.30 1.24 11.31
N ALA A 231 -15.41 1.65 10.70
CA ALA A 231 -16.03 2.93 11.03
C ALA A 231 -16.58 2.98 12.46
N ASP A 232 -17.15 1.89 12.95
CA ASP A 232 -17.67 1.77 14.32
C ASP A 232 -16.55 1.82 15.39
N ASN A 233 -15.35 1.36 15.05
CA ASN A 233 -14.19 1.42 15.93
C ASN A 233 -13.51 2.81 15.95
N TYR A 234 -13.74 3.66 14.94
CA TYR A 234 -13.12 4.99 14.83
C TYR A 234 -14.14 6.10 14.54
N PRO A 235 -15.26 6.20 15.31
CA PRO A 235 -16.34 7.16 15.02
C PRO A 235 -15.88 8.62 15.10
N GLU A 236 -14.83 8.90 15.89
CA GLU A 236 -14.22 10.22 16.01
C GLU A 236 -13.41 10.64 14.78
N LEU A 237 -13.00 9.68 13.93
CA LEU A 237 -12.11 9.93 12.78
C LEU A 237 -12.79 9.76 11.42
N CYS A 238 -13.88 8.99 11.37
CA CYS A 238 -14.54 8.69 10.11
C CYS A 238 -16.05 8.46 10.26
N SER A 239 -16.71 8.33 9.12
CA SER A 239 -18.09 7.87 8.97
C SER A 239 -18.22 7.03 7.70
N THR A 240 -19.30 6.29 7.55
CA THR A 240 -19.60 5.57 6.31
C THR A 240 -20.44 6.38 5.35
N TYR A 241 -20.38 6.05 4.07
CA TYR A 241 -21.28 6.53 3.03
C TYR A 241 -21.39 5.49 1.92
N THR A 242 -22.50 5.50 1.19
CA THR A 242 -22.73 4.59 0.08
C THR A 242 -22.42 5.28 -1.25
N LYS A 243 -21.60 4.62 -2.07
CA LYS A 243 -21.36 5.00 -3.48
C LYS A 243 -22.42 4.39 -4.39
N ALA A 244 -22.46 4.83 -5.66
CA ALA A 244 -23.28 4.19 -6.68
C ALA A 244 -23.03 2.67 -6.74
N GLY A 245 -24.10 1.87 -6.86
CA GLY A 245 -24.04 0.41 -6.83
C GLY A 245 -23.96 -0.19 -5.41
N ASP A 246 -24.51 0.50 -4.40
CA ASP A 246 -24.60 0.08 -2.99
C ASP A 246 -23.26 -0.30 -2.33
N ILE A 247 -22.16 0.29 -2.83
CA ILE A 247 -20.82 0.06 -2.29
C ILE A 247 -20.62 0.95 -1.06
N LEU A 248 -20.58 0.34 0.13
CA LEU A 248 -20.24 1.03 1.37
C LEU A 248 -18.76 1.45 1.34
N ASN A 249 -18.48 2.66 1.84
CA ASN A 249 -17.12 3.21 1.88
C ASN A 249 -16.93 4.10 3.10
N ILE A 250 -15.67 4.43 3.43
CA ILE A 250 -15.32 5.32 4.54
C ILE A 250 -15.10 6.74 4.01
N ARG A 251 -15.60 7.71 4.77
CA ARG A 251 -15.27 9.14 4.66
C ARG A 251 -14.50 9.55 5.90
N LEU A 252 -13.23 9.92 5.72
CA LEU A 252 -12.41 10.46 6.81
C LEU A 252 -12.84 11.89 7.16
N LYS A 253 -12.74 12.26 8.44
CA LYS A 253 -12.79 13.67 8.84
C LYS A 253 -11.59 14.41 8.25
N SER A 254 -11.77 15.70 7.94
CA SER A 254 -10.70 16.52 7.38
C SER A 254 -9.80 17.04 8.48
N ILE A 255 -8.78 16.27 8.84
CA ILE A 255 -7.77 16.65 9.83
C ILE A 255 -6.47 16.87 9.06
N VAL A 256 -6.02 18.13 9.01
CA VAL A 256 -4.79 18.55 8.33
C VAL A 256 -3.95 19.35 9.29
N GLU A 257 -2.77 18.83 9.63
CA GLU A 257 -1.78 19.56 10.43
C GLU A 257 -0.97 20.49 9.54
N ARG A 258 -0.49 19.98 8.41
CA ARG A 258 0.37 20.73 7.50
C ARG A 258 0.19 20.31 6.04
N LYS A 259 0.34 21.27 5.12
CA LYS A 259 0.55 21.03 3.69
C LYS A 259 1.95 21.51 3.33
N ILE A 260 2.73 20.66 2.67
CA ILE A 260 4.12 20.94 2.28
C ILE A 260 4.13 21.03 0.75
N PRO A 261 4.41 22.20 0.16
CA PRO A 261 4.45 22.37 -1.30
C PRO A 261 5.39 21.39 -1.98
N ARG A 262 5.02 20.95 -3.18
CA ARG A 262 5.81 19.99 -3.98
C ARG A 262 7.24 20.47 -4.21
N ASN A 263 7.43 21.73 -4.56
CA ASN A 263 8.76 22.31 -4.80
C ASN A 263 9.65 22.29 -3.55
N GLU A 264 9.09 22.39 -2.35
CA GLU A 264 9.86 22.22 -1.11
C GLU A 264 10.32 20.77 -0.91
N VAL A 265 9.46 19.81 -1.27
CA VAL A 265 9.80 18.38 -1.16
C VAL A 265 10.80 17.97 -2.25
N GLU A 266 10.65 18.44 -3.48
CA GLU A 266 11.50 18.06 -4.61
C GLU A 266 12.83 18.81 -4.64
N GLY A 267 12.90 20.02 -4.08
CA GLY A 267 14.08 20.89 -4.09
C GLY A 267 15.02 20.73 -2.89
N GLY A 268 14.63 19.92 -1.90
CA GLY A 268 15.43 19.66 -0.68
C GLY A 268 16.49 18.57 -0.88
#